data_505705844868226fcf404e2038dfc8d1
#
_entry.id   505705844868226fcf404e2038dfc8d1
#
_cell.length_a   1.000
_cell.length_b   1.000
_cell.length_c   1.000
_cell.angle_alpha   90.00
_cell.angle_beta   90.00
_cell.angle_gamma   90.00
#
_symmetry.space_group_name_H-M   'P 1'
#
loop_
_entity.id
_entity.type
_entity.pdbx_description
1 polymer ?
#
loop_
_entity_poly.entity_id
_entity_poly.type
_entity_poly.pdbx_seq_one_letter_code
_entity_poly.pdbx_strand_id
1 'polypeptide(L)'
;MRPKVPVKPFAKAPSRPRRPNPTRIGIRPMVLYGGFSALMLTNALTLVGLLMAPDIGKLFASQNGSVFSAYEDRIAQLRLEVDRLQSRHYAQTGDINLQLQELAQTQEVLVEQHQYVKELADKAAALGITDASLSKNASGGGAPAIPAAGSSNGDSPAAPEGATDGDSGPAARVAAATASVNKMMDESKLALATLSDEASARTNQIVGTLATIGIKPKLPDADADTDAEGGPLLPPVDGAEGTSLIDDANAVAAALERLKSAKEAANGAPIHMPVSSTARVSSIFGNRKDPFTGRLAFHPGIDFAAPWGTTVLSAGAGTVTFVGQINGYGNAVEITHASGVISRYGHLSSFLVKEGDTVETGTPIARVGSTGRSTGPHLHFEVRTDDTAVDPARYLNAGKILQKLVAS
;
A
#
# COMPACT_ATOMS: atom_id res chain seq x y z
N MET A 1 34.40 14.90 47.05
CA MET A 1 34.80 16.26 47.48
C MET A 1 33.60 17.18 47.36
N ARG A 2 33.03 17.65 48.48
CA ARG A 2 31.93 18.62 48.52
C ARG A 2 32.51 20.00 48.80
N PRO A 3 32.09 21.07 48.14
CA PRO A 3 32.55 22.41 48.48
C PRO A 3 31.77 22.95 49.68
N LYS A 4 32.47 23.59 50.56
CA LYS A 4 32.01 24.28 51.77
C LYS A 4 31.42 25.65 51.41
N VAL A 5 30.26 25.95 51.96
CA VAL A 5 29.59 27.26 51.90
C VAL A 5 30.10 28.11 53.08
N PRO A 6 30.48 29.36 52.88
CA PRO A 6 30.93 30.22 53.97
C PRO A 6 29.73 30.84 54.70
N VAL A 7 29.81 30.81 56.04
CA VAL A 7 28.88 31.44 57.00
C VAL A 7 29.29 32.91 57.21
N LYS A 8 28.34 33.83 57.00
CA LYS A 8 28.48 35.27 57.32
C LYS A 8 28.21 35.53 58.82
N PRO A 9 28.94 36.41 59.47
CA PRO A 9 28.79 36.68 60.89
C PRO A 9 27.64 37.66 61.18
N PHE A 10 27.01 37.48 62.34
CA PHE A 10 25.91 38.24 62.92
C PHE A 10 26.23 39.74 63.12
N ALA A 11 25.31 40.56 62.75
CA ALA A 11 25.34 42.01 62.99
C ALA A 11 24.90 42.35 64.44
N LYS A 12 25.56 43.29 64.99
CA LYS A 12 25.43 43.83 66.37
C LYS A 12 24.03 44.48 66.55
N ALA A 13 23.41 44.27 67.71
CA ALA A 13 22.21 44.89 68.23
C ALA A 13 22.36 46.40 68.53
N PRO A 14 21.35 47.22 68.21
CA PRO A 14 21.35 48.62 68.56
C PRO A 14 20.92 48.87 70.01
N SER A 15 21.57 49.84 70.63
CA SER A 15 21.45 50.29 72.01
C SER A 15 20.09 50.96 72.31
N ARG A 16 19.50 50.69 73.47
CA ARG A 16 18.26 51.28 74.00
C ARG A 16 18.43 52.78 74.29
N PRO A 17 17.47 53.63 73.95
CA PRO A 17 17.45 54.99 74.45
C PRO A 17 16.84 55.09 75.88
N ARG A 18 17.39 56.01 76.64
CA ARG A 18 17.03 56.37 78.04
C ARG A 18 15.61 57.00 78.09
N ARG A 19 14.85 56.59 79.06
CA ARG A 19 13.52 57.19 79.36
C ARG A 19 13.71 58.57 80.09
N PRO A 20 12.87 59.55 79.67
CA PRO A 20 12.78 60.78 80.52
C PRO A 20 11.78 60.58 81.63
N ASN A 21 12.05 61.29 82.74
CA ASN A 21 11.24 61.32 83.93
C ASN A 21 9.86 61.94 83.74
N PRO A 22 8.82 61.42 84.37
CA PRO A 22 7.47 62.02 84.30
C PRO A 22 7.35 63.21 85.26
N THR A 23 7.01 64.36 84.71
CA THR A 23 6.53 65.50 85.45
C THR A 23 5.11 65.22 85.87
N ARG A 24 4.85 65.20 87.16
CA ARG A 24 3.49 65.09 87.76
C ARG A 24 2.75 66.42 87.60
N ILE A 25 1.77 66.41 86.74
CA ILE A 25 0.74 67.47 86.66
C ILE A 25 -0.45 67.04 87.53
N GLY A 26 -0.57 67.70 88.68
CA GLY A 26 -1.70 67.43 89.59
C GLY A 26 -3.03 68.03 89.05
N ILE A 27 -3.88 67.15 88.55
CA ILE A 27 -5.27 67.59 88.15
C ILE A 27 -6.14 67.62 89.38
N ARG A 28 -6.84 68.76 89.60
CA ARG A 28 -7.73 68.94 90.76
C ARG A 28 -8.84 67.88 90.67
N PRO A 29 -9.18 67.16 91.75
CA PRO A 29 -10.14 66.09 91.80
C PRO A 29 -11.52 66.42 91.25
N MET A 30 -11.92 67.69 91.33
CA MET A 30 -13.27 68.14 90.82
C MET A 30 -13.38 68.09 89.34
N VAL A 31 -12.30 68.21 88.55
CA VAL A 31 -12.34 68.11 87.09
C VAL A 31 -12.42 66.62 86.66
N LEU A 32 -11.82 65.71 87.47
CA LEU A 32 -11.88 64.27 87.17
C LEU A 32 -13.29 63.70 87.39
N TYR A 33 -13.99 64.15 88.47
CA TYR A 33 -15.37 63.71 88.73
C TYR A 33 -16.38 64.29 87.69
N GLY A 34 -16.19 65.56 87.26
CA GLY A 34 -17.00 66.15 86.23
C GLY A 34 -16.81 65.43 84.82
N GLY A 35 -15.57 65.11 84.50
CA GLY A 35 -15.29 64.39 83.25
C GLY A 35 -15.81 62.92 83.25
N PHE A 36 -15.73 62.26 84.38
CA PHE A 36 -16.29 60.94 84.55
C PHE A 36 -17.81 60.88 84.49
N SER A 37 -18.52 61.85 85.09
CA SER A 37 -19.97 61.97 85.02
C SER A 37 -20.43 62.29 83.62
N ALA A 38 -19.72 63.13 82.87
CA ALA A 38 -20.08 63.43 81.47
C ALA A 38 -19.86 62.20 80.56
N LEU A 39 -18.82 61.46 80.81
CA LEU A 39 -18.54 60.20 80.06
C LEU A 39 -19.57 59.10 80.34
N MET A 40 -20.01 59.00 81.59
CA MET A 40 -21.08 58.08 81.99
C MET A 40 -22.43 58.48 81.41
N LEU A 41 -22.72 59.77 81.34
CA LEU A 41 -23.97 60.27 80.78
C LEU A 41 -23.99 60.03 79.23
N THR A 42 -22.87 60.26 78.53
CA THR A 42 -22.79 60.04 77.12
C THR A 42 -22.85 58.51 76.79
N ASN A 43 -22.21 57.64 77.60
CA ASN A 43 -22.36 56.20 77.44
C ASN A 43 -23.77 55.70 77.73
N ALA A 44 -24.44 56.25 78.71
CA ALA A 44 -25.86 55.95 79.03
C ALA A 44 -26.79 56.38 77.88
N LEU A 45 -26.56 57.58 77.30
CA LEU A 45 -27.34 58.07 76.15
C LEU A 45 -27.10 57.25 74.86
N THR A 46 -25.80 56.81 74.62
CA THR A 46 -25.49 55.95 73.49
C THR A 46 -26.05 54.53 73.66
N LEU A 47 -26.05 54.00 74.90
CA LEU A 47 -26.63 52.69 75.19
C LEU A 47 -28.17 52.71 74.99
N VAL A 48 -28.85 53.80 75.46
CA VAL A 48 -30.26 53.96 75.24
C VAL A 48 -30.59 54.17 73.75
N GLY A 49 -29.76 54.92 73.01
CA GLY A 49 -29.90 55.10 71.60
C GLY A 49 -29.72 53.72 70.83
N LEU A 50 -28.79 52.90 71.32
CA LEU A 50 -28.55 51.57 70.75
C LEU A 50 -29.71 50.60 71.08
N LEU A 51 -30.33 50.72 72.30
CA LEU A 51 -31.44 49.87 72.71
C LEU A 51 -32.78 50.31 72.06
N MET A 52 -32.89 51.60 71.69
CA MET A 52 -34.07 52.15 71.02
C MET A 52 -34.04 52.15 69.51
N ALA A 53 -33.01 51.57 68.92
CA ALA A 53 -32.82 51.41 67.48
C ALA A 53 -33.00 49.95 66.96
N PRO A 54 -34.20 49.31 67.22
CA PRO A 54 -34.43 47.96 66.78
C PRO A 54 -34.62 47.85 65.23
N ASP A 55 -34.81 48.96 64.52
CA ASP A 55 -35.20 48.94 63.12
C ASP A 55 -34.07 49.27 62.11
N ILE A 56 -32.96 49.83 62.57
CA ILE A 56 -31.80 50.10 61.69
C ILE A 56 -31.17 48.85 61.24
N GLY A 57 -31.07 47.79 62.04
CA GLY A 57 -30.58 46.47 61.68
C GLY A 57 -31.44 45.75 60.65
N LYS A 58 -32.76 45.95 60.71
CA LYS A 58 -33.72 45.36 59.77
C LYS A 58 -33.68 46.03 58.39
N LEU A 59 -33.48 47.36 58.33
CA LEU A 59 -33.33 48.08 57.07
C LEU A 59 -32.06 47.70 56.28
N PHE A 60 -30.93 47.50 56.98
CA PHE A 60 -29.72 47.04 56.34
C PHE A 60 -29.75 45.54 55.99
N ALA A 61 -30.44 44.73 56.76
CA ALA A 61 -30.64 43.32 56.48
C ALA A 61 -31.56 43.06 55.27
N SER A 62 -32.61 43.83 55.09
CA SER A 62 -33.58 43.66 54.00
C SER A 62 -33.01 44.10 52.64
N GLN A 63 -32.17 45.12 52.60
CA GLN A 63 -31.62 45.67 51.35
C GLN A 63 -30.41 44.79 50.85
N ASN A 64 -29.62 44.18 51.73
CA ASN A 64 -28.54 43.27 51.34
C ASN A 64 -29.09 41.87 51.07
N GLY A 65 -30.18 41.43 51.69
CA GLY A 65 -30.73 40.08 51.45
C GLY A 65 -31.21 39.86 50.03
N SER A 66 -31.88 40.87 49.42
CA SER A 66 -32.29 40.72 48.00
C SER A 66 -31.20 40.79 46.99
N VAL A 67 -30.09 41.48 47.28
CA VAL A 67 -28.89 41.49 46.41
C VAL A 67 -28.11 40.19 46.56
N PHE A 68 -27.96 39.65 47.75
CA PHE A 68 -27.30 38.37 47.97
C PHE A 68 -28.08 37.22 47.31
N SER A 69 -29.40 37.15 47.45
CA SER A 69 -30.21 36.12 46.79
C SER A 69 -30.11 36.22 45.26
N ALA A 70 -30.12 37.44 44.70
CA ALA A 70 -29.94 37.64 43.26
C ALA A 70 -28.54 37.19 42.77
N TYR A 71 -27.51 37.38 43.59
CA TYR A 71 -26.17 36.85 43.29
C TYR A 71 -26.09 35.31 43.43
N GLU A 72 -26.74 34.73 44.45
CA GLU A 72 -26.80 33.27 44.62
C GLU A 72 -27.57 32.63 43.46
N ASP A 73 -28.70 33.19 43.03
CA ASP A 73 -29.45 32.73 41.86
C ASP A 73 -28.62 32.84 40.58
N ARG A 74 -27.87 33.92 40.44
CA ARG A 74 -26.97 34.09 39.29
C ARG A 74 -25.79 33.10 39.29
N ILE A 75 -25.20 32.84 40.46
CA ILE A 75 -24.14 31.81 40.61
C ILE A 75 -24.71 30.43 40.33
N ALA A 76 -25.92 30.12 40.80
CA ALA A 76 -26.60 28.87 40.52
C ALA A 76 -26.86 28.68 39.01
N GLN A 77 -27.35 29.73 38.34
CA GLN A 77 -27.55 29.74 36.89
C GLN A 77 -26.21 29.53 36.13
N LEU A 78 -25.17 30.25 36.47
CA LEU A 78 -23.86 30.11 35.86
C LEU A 78 -23.26 28.72 36.08
N ARG A 79 -23.47 28.13 37.27
CA ARG A 79 -23.02 26.74 37.52
C ARG A 79 -23.75 25.73 36.64
N LEU A 80 -25.07 25.86 36.50
CA LEU A 80 -25.86 25.02 35.58
C LEU A 80 -25.43 25.20 34.13
N GLU A 81 -25.08 26.42 33.72
CA GLU A 81 -24.61 26.70 32.37
C GLU A 81 -23.21 26.12 32.15
N VAL A 82 -22.30 26.21 33.11
CA VAL A 82 -20.98 25.59 33.07
C VAL A 82 -21.09 24.06 33.04
N ASP A 83 -21.94 23.46 33.90
CA ASP A 83 -22.17 22.02 33.90
C ASP A 83 -22.74 21.51 32.55
N ARG A 84 -23.66 22.30 31.99
CA ARG A 84 -24.24 22.00 30.67
C ARG A 84 -23.20 22.10 29.52
N LEU A 85 -22.35 23.12 29.57
CA LEU A 85 -21.26 23.29 28.60
C LEU A 85 -20.20 22.21 28.76
N GLN A 86 -19.82 21.87 30.00
CA GLN A 86 -18.91 20.78 30.28
C GLN A 86 -19.48 19.43 29.81
N SER A 87 -20.72 19.13 30.10
CA SER A 87 -21.37 17.89 29.65
C SER A 87 -21.42 17.80 28.14
N ARG A 88 -21.72 18.89 27.43
CA ARG A 88 -21.64 18.94 25.96
C ARG A 88 -20.21 18.73 25.46
N HIS A 89 -19.25 19.39 26.08
CA HIS A 89 -17.84 19.26 25.70
C HIS A 89 -17.32 17.83 25.92
N TYR A 90 -17.66 17.18 27.04
CA TYR A 90 -17.31 15.78 27.29
C TYR A 90 -17.97 14.82 26.30
N ALA A 91 -19.27 15.06 25.96
CA ALA A 91 -19.98 14.26 24.98
C ALA A 91 -19.34 14.39 23.59
N GLN A 92 -19.02 15.60 23.15
CA GLN A 92 -18.37 15.87 21.87
C GLN A 92 -16.93 15.30 21.83
N THR A 93 -16.18 15.43 22.92
CA THR A 93 -14.80 14.91 22.99
C THR A 93 -14.79 13.38 23.02
N GLY A 94 -15.78 12.76 23.69
CA GLY A 94 -15.96 11.31 23.70
C GLY A 94 -16.28 10.75 22.32
N ASP A 95 -17.18 11.40 21.60
CA ASP A 95 -17.57 11.03 20.23
C ASP A 95 -16.40 11.16 19.25
N ILE A 96 -15.66 12.26 19.34
CA ILE A 96 -14.45 12.48 18.50
C ILE A 96 -13.36 11.45 18.81
N ASN A 97 -13.13 11.09 20.07
CA ASN A 97 -12.13 10.08 20.43
C ASN A 97 -12.53 8.70 19.90
N LEU A 98 -13.81 8.37 19.90
CA LEU A 98 -14.33 7.13 19.35
C LEU A 98 -14.16 7.07 17.83
N GLN A 99 -14.48 8.17 17.13
CA GLN A 99 -14.26 8.34 15.70
C GLN A 99 -12.77 8.27 15.32
N LEU A 100 -11.89 8.87 16.12
CA LEU A 100 -10.44 8.78 15.91
C LEU A 100 -9.91 7.35 16.10
N GLN A 101 -10.45 6.61 17.07
CA GLN A 101 -10.09 5.21 17.30
C GLN A 101 -10.56 4.33 16.15
N GLU A 102 -11.80 4.51 15.68
CA GLU A 102 -12.34 3.82 14.51
C GLU A 102 -11.53 4.15 13.24
N LEU A 103 -11.17 5.42 13.04
CA LEU A 103 -10.34 5.85 11.92
C LEU A 103 -8.93 5.25 11.99
N ALA A 104 -8.32 5.18 13.17
CA ALA A 104 -7.01 4.56 13.35
C ALA A 104 -7.04 3.06 13.03
N GLN A 105 -8.10 2.38 13.44
CA GLN A 105 -8.31 0.96 13.13
C GLN A 105 -8.53 0.73 11.63
N THR A 106 -9.32 1.59 11.00
CA THR A 106 -9.53 1.56 9.54
C THR A 106 -8.24 1.84 8.77
N GLN A 107 -7.40 2.76 9.27
CA GLN A 107 -6.08 3.03 8.68
C GLN A 107 -5.14 1.84 8.76
N GLU A 108 -5.12 1.11 9.88
CA GLU A 108 -4.28 -0.08 10.05
C GLU A 108 -4.66 -1.17 9.03
N VAL A 109 -5.96 -1.45 8.90
CA VAL A 109 -6.48 -2.38 7.89
C VAL A 109 -6.15 -1.92 6.47
N LEU A 110 -6.27 -0.62 6.18
CA LEU A 110 -5.98 -0.06 4.86
C LEU A 110 -4.50 -0.16 4.51
N VAL A 111 -3.59 -0.02 5.47
CA VAL A 111 -2.14 -0.19 5.25
C VAL A 111 -1.82 -1.63 4.86
N GLU A 112 -2.42 -2.62 5.52
CA GLU A 112 -2.26 -4.03 5.16
C GLU A 112 -2.82 -4.32 3.77
N GLN A 113 -4.01 -3.82 3.46
CA GLN A 113 -4.62 -3.95 2.13
C GLN A 113 -3.76 -3.29 1.05
N HIS A 114 -3.23 -2.10 1.31
CA HIS A 114 -2.33 -1.42 0.37
C HIS A 114 -1.03 -2.19 0.12
N GLN A 115 -0.49 -2.86 1.14
CA GLN A 115 0.68 -3.71 0.98
C GLN A 115 0.38 -4.91 0.09
N TYR A 116 -0.81 -5.51 0.19
CA TYR A 116 -1.25 -6.60 -0.69
C TYR A 116 -1.45 -6.12 -2.13
N VAL A 117 -2.10 -4.96 -2.33
CA VAL A 117 -2.23 -4.34 -3.67
C VAL A 117 -0.87 -4.08 -4.30
N LYS A 118 0.10 -3.61 -3.51
CA LYS A 118 1.47 -3.41 -3.98
C LYS A 118 2.14 -4.72 -4.39
N GLU A 119 1.98 -5.80 -3.63
CA GLU A 119 2.49 -7.12 -3.99
C GLU A 119 1.89 -7.62 -5.31
N LEU A 120 0.58 -7.42 -5.52
CA LEU A 120 -0.07 -7.73 -6.79
C LEU A 120 0.47 -6.88 -7.95
N ALA A 121 0.72 -5.59 -7.71
CA ALA A 121 1.34 -4.71 -8.70
C ALA A 121 2.78 -5.16 -9.05
N ASP A 122 3.56 -5.58 -8.07
CA ASP A 122 4.91 -6.11 -8.29
C ASP A 122 4.87 -7.43 -9.09
N LYS A 123 3.92 -8.32 -8.79
CA LYS A 123 3.66 -9.54 -9.59
C LYS A 123 3.24 -9.21 -11.02
N ALA A 124 2.36 -8.23 -11.19
CA ALA A 124 1.92 -7.75 -12.50
C ALA A 124 3.10 -7.17 -13.30
N ALA A 125 3.96 -6.37 -12.68
CA ALA A 125 5.17 -5.83 -13.28
C ALA A 125 6.14 -6.94 -13.72
N ALA A 126 6.33 -7.98 -12.90
CA ALA A 126 7.12 -9.16 -13.26
C ALA A 126 6.54 -9.91 -14.46
N LEU A 127 5.22 -9.84 -14.66
CA LEU A 127 4.52 -10.36 -15.84
C LEU A 127 4.46 -9.35 -17.01
N GLY A 128 5.16 -8.21 -16.91
CA GLY A 128 5.25 -7.21 -17.98
C GLY A 128 4.05 -6.27 -18.06
N ILE A 129 3.16 -6.25 -17.08
CA ILE A 129 2.11 -5.23 -16.95
C ILE A 129 2.72 -4.03 -16.23
N THR A 130 3.18 -3.03 -16.98
CA THR A 130 3.72 -1.79 -16.43
C THR A 130 2.72 -0.68 -16.60
N ASP A 131 1.85 -0.48 -15.61
CA ASP A 131 0.99 0.68 -15.59
C ASP A 131 1.72 1.85 -14.93
N ALA A 132 2.00 2.89 -15.70
CA ALA A 132 2.66 4.11 -15.24
C ALA A 132 1.83 4.86 -14.17
N SER A 133 0.55 4.54 -14.02
CA SER A 133 -0.36 5.11 -13.03
C SER A 133 -0.12 4.55 -11.63
N LEU A 134 0.21 3.26 -11.50
CA LEU A 134 0.49 2.61 -10.22
C LEU A 134 1.83 3.05 -9.62
N SER A 135 2.85 3.25 -10.47
CA SER A 135 4.19 3.69 -10.06
C SER A 135 4.21 5.12 -9.50
N LYS A 136 3.32 5.98 -9.96
CA LYS A 136 3.27 7.40 -9.54
C LYS A 136 2.64 7.59 -8.17
N ASN A 137 1.64 6.75 -7.82
CA ASN A 137 0.95 6.83 -6.54
C ASN A 137 1.67 6.07 -5.42
N ALA A 138 2.41 4.99 -5.75
CA ALA A 138 3.22 4.26 -4.77
C ALA A 138 4.43 5.06 -4.25
N SER A 139 4.91 6.06 -5.01
CA SER A 139 6.06 6.90 -4.61
C SER A 139 5.69 8.18 -3.88
N GLY A 140 4.40 8.55 -3.84
CA GLY A 140 3.92 9.82 -3.27
C GLY A 140 3.10 9.70 -1.98
N GLY A 141 2.72 8.52 -1.59
CA GLY A 141 1.86 8.29 -0.43
C GLY A 141 2.62 7.96 0.85
N GLY A 142 3.34 8.93 1.40
CA GLY A 142 3.59 8.90 2.83
C GLY A 142 2.24 8.98 3.54
N ALA A 143 1.85 7.93 4.28
CA ALA A 143 0.64 7.94 5.09
C ALA A 143 0.60 9.23 5.91
N PRO A 144 -0.50 10.01 5.91
CA PRO A 144 -0.61 11.16 6.78
C PRO A 144 -0.56 10.66 8.22
N ALA A 145 0.56 10.93 8.89
CA ALA A 145 0.72 10.61 10.30
C ALA A 145 -0.35 11.40 11.07
N ILE A 146 -1.32 10.69 11.66
CA ILE A 146 -2.20 11.28 12.66
C ILE A 146 -1.29 11.62 13.85
N PRO A 147 -1.20 12.90 14.28
CA PRO A 147 -0.42 13.22 15.46
C PRO A 147 -1.07 12.49 16.65
N ALA A 148 -0.32 11.58 17.26
CA ALA A 148 -0.69 10.92 18.49
C ALA A 148 -1.08 11.98 19.52
N ALA A 149 -2.24 11.80 20.18
CA ALA A 149 -2.71 12.66 21.25
C ALA A 149 -1.63 12.69 22.34
N GLY A 150 -0.86 13.78 22.35
CA GLY A 150 0.26 13.96 23.26
C GLY A 150 -0.21 14.12 24.69
N SER A 151 0.22 13.26 25.56
CA SER A 151 0.30 13.46 26.99
C SER A 151 1.13 14.74 27.25
N SER A 152 0.46 15.75 27.80
CA SER A 152 1.09 17.00 28.22
C SER A 152 1.92 16.76 29.47
N ASN A 153 3.25 16.82 29.39
CA ASN A 153 4.10 17.26 30.49
C ASN A 153 5.27 18.09 29.94
N GLY A 154 5.35 19.30 30.49
CA GLY A 154 6.14 20.43 30.14
C GLY A 154 7.63 20.22 29.92
N ASP A 155 8.15 20.94 29.00
CA ASP A 155 9.17 21.98 29.12
C ASP A 155 9.51 22.54 27.73
N SER A 156 9.46 23.86 27.62
CA SER A 156 9.79 24.61 26.39
C SER A 156 11.31 24.69 26.19
N PRO A 157 11.88 24.75 24.96
CA PRO A 157 12.09 26.07 24.36
C PRO A 157 11.93 26.17 22.82
N ALA A 158 11.44 27.36 22.45
CA ALA A 158 11.65 28.13 21.22
C ALA A 158 11.49 27.46 19.85
N ALA A 159 10.38 27.81 19.19
CA ALA A 159 10.07 27.58 17.78
C ALA A 159 10.76 28.59 16.85
N PRO A 160 10.91 28.26 15.56
CA PRO A 160 10.84 29.27 14.50
C PRO A 160 9.42 29.35 13.94
N GLU A 161 8.92 30.57 13.89
CA GLU A 161 7.66 30.97 13.27
C GLU A 161 7.66 30.69 11.77
N GLY A 162 6.53 30.15 11.26
CA GLY A 162 6.24 30.18 9.83
C GLY A 162 5.48 28.98 9.26
N ALA A 163 4.29 28.67 9.79
CA ALA A 163 3.24 28.02 9.00
C ALA A 163 1.90 28.37 9.65
N THR A 164 1.13 29.21 8.99
CA THR A 164 -0.27 29.49 9.32
C THR A 164 -1.09 28.26 9.01
N ASP A 165 -1.18 27.33 9.95
CA ASP A 165 -2.15 26.24 9.96
C ASP A 165 -3.45 26.83 10.50
N GLY A 166 -4.41 27.07 9.59
CA GLY A 166 -5.74 27.53 9.94
C GLY A 166 -6.36 26.57 10.95
N ASP A 167 -6.89 27.14 12.01
CA ASP A 167 -7.65 26.52 13.10
C ASP A 167 -8.80 25.64 12.56
N SER A 168 -8.47 24.46 12.03
CA SER A 168 -9.44 23.44 11.69
C SER A 168 -9.73 22.63 12.95
N GLY A 169 -10.89 22.83 13.53
CA GLY A 169 -11.35 22.10 14.69
C GLY A 169 -11.24 20.58 14.51
N PRO A 170 -11.25 19.80 15.61
CA PRO A 170 -11.02 18.35 15.57
C PRO A 170 -11.97 17.60 14.62
N ALA A 171 -13.21 18.04 14.47
CA ALA A 171 -14.17 17.49 13.51
C ALA A 171 -13.73 17.67 12.04
N ALA A 172 -13.10 18.80 11.70
CA ALA A 172 -12.59 19.04 10.36
C ALA A 172 -11.38 18.14 10.04
N ARG A 173 -10.55 17.83 11.03
CA ARG A 173 -9.42 16.88 10.89
C ARG A 173 -9.91 15.46 10.66
N VAL A 174 -10.94 15.01 11.38
CA VAL A 174 -11.59 13.70 11.16
C VAL A 174 -12.17 13.64 9.76
N ALA A 175 -12.92 14.66 9.32
CA ALA A 175 -13.50 14.71 7.99
C ALA A 175 -12.42 14.67 6.88
N ALA A 176 -11.33 15.41 7.05
CA ALA A 176 -10.21 15.40 6.10
C ALA A 176 -9.51 14.02 6.03
N ALA A 177 -9.32 13.37 7.18
CA ALA A 177 -8.74 12.04 7.24
C ALA A 177 -9.65 10.98 6.59
N THR A 178 -10.96 11.03 6.86
CA THR A 178 -11.96 10.15 6.22
C THR A 178 -11.97 10.35 4.70
N ALA A 179 -11.95 11.60 4.24
CA ALA A 179 -11.88 11.89 2.81
C ALA A 179 -10.59 11.35 2.16
N SER A 180 -9.45 11.42 2.87
CA SER A 180 -8.19 10.85 2.40
C SER A 180 -8.23 9.32 2.32
N VAL A 181 -8.82 8.66 3.31
CA VAL A 181 -9.02 7.21 3.33
C VAL A 181 -9.90 6.76 2.16
N ASN A 182 -11.04 7.40 1.96
CA ASN A 182 -11.95 7.07 0.87
C ASN A 182 -11.29 7.27 -0.49
N LYS A 183 -10.51 8.34 -0.66
CA LYS A 183 -9.75 8.57 -1.89
C LYS A 183 -8.72 7.46 -2.15
N MET A 184 -7.99 7.01 -1.13
CA MET A 184 -7.06 5.90 -1.26
C MET A 184 -7.76 4.58 -1.61
N MET A 185 -8.94 4.33 -1.05
CA MET A 185 -9.76 3.16 -1.39
C MET A 185 -10.20 3.19 -2.86
N ASP A 186 -10.70 4.34 -3.33
CA ASP A 186 -11.14 4.49 -4.72
C ASP A 186 -9.98 4.34 -5.70
N GLU A 187 -8.81 4.92 -5.40
CA GLU A 187 -7.58 4.76 -6.19
C GLU A 187 -7.13 3.29 -6.22
N SER A 188 -7.21 2.57 -5.10
CA SER A 188 -6.84 1.16 -5.02
C SER A 188 -7.81 0.29 -5.81
N LYS A 189 -9.12 0.52 -5.73
CA LYS A 189 -10.14 -0.18 -6.52
C LYS A 189 -9.93 0.04 -8.02
N LEU A 190 -9.68 1.27 -8.44
CA LEU A 190 -9.40 1.59 -9.84
C LEU A 190 -8.13 0.88 -10.33
N ALA A 191 -7.08 0.87 -9.52
CA ALA A 191 -5.84 0.19 -9.84
C ALA A 191 -6.04 -1.33 -9.98
N LEU A 192 -6.77 -1.96 -9.07
CA LEU A 192 -7.08 -3.39 -9.15
C LEU A 192 -7.93 -3.72 -10.40
N ALA A 193 -8.95 -2.91 -10.69
CA ALA A 193 -9.77 -3.11 -11.89
C ALA A 193 -8.93 -3.02 -13.17
N THR A 194 -8.05 -2.00 -13.29
CA THR A 194 -7.19 -1.85 -14.46
C THR A 194 -6.20 -3.00 -14.62
N LEU A 195 -5.63 -3.50 -13.50
CA LEU A 195 -4.75 -4.68 -13.52
C LEU A 195 -5.47 -5.95 -13.96
N SER A 196 -6.69 -6.18 -13.45
CA SER A 196 -7.52 -7.33 -13.81
C SER A 196 -7.85 -7.31 -15.29
N ASP A 197 -8.29 -6.16 -15.81
CA ASP A 197 -8.65 -5.98 -17.22
C ASP A 197 -7.45 -6.21 -18.14
N GLU A 198 -6.30 -5.62 -17.83
CA GLU A 198 -5.09 -5.78 -18.62
C GLU A 198 -4.57 -7.23 -18.61
N ALA A 199 -4.52 -7.87 -17.42
CA ALA A 199 -4.13 -9.27 -17.30
C ALA A 199 -5.05 -10.18 -18.10
N SER A 200 -6.36 -9.96 -18.04
CA SER A 200 -7.37 -10.72 -18.77
C SER A 200 -7.28 -10.49 -20.28
N ALA A 201 -7.09 -9.24 -20.70
CA ALA A 201 -6.92 -8.91 -22.13
C ALA A 201 -5.69 -9.60 -22.73
N ARG A 202 -4.53 -9.53 -22.03
CA ARG A 202 -3.30 -10.20 -22.45
C ARG A 202 -3.45 -11.72 -22.45
N THR A 203 -4.08 -12.30 -21.44
CA THR A 203 -4.39 -13.72 -21.39
C THR A 203 -5.19 -14.16 -22.60
N ASN A 204 -6.28 -13.44 -22.91
CA ASN A 204 -7.15 -13.75 -24.04
C ASN A 204 -6.42 -13.63 -25.38
N GLN A 205 -5.53 -12.65 -25.55
CA GLN A 205 -4.72 -12.49 -26.74
C GLN A 205 -3.73 -13.66 -26.93
N ILE A 206 -3.06 -14.09 -25.84
CA ILE A 206 -2.14 -15.25 -25.87
C ILE A 206 -2.93 -16.51 -26.21
N VAL A 207 -4.02 -16.77 -25.50
CA VAL A 207 -4.86 -17.96 -25.70
C VAL A 207 -5.44 -17.99 -27.11
N GLY A 208 -5.97 -16.86 -27.59
CA GLY A 208 -6.50 -16.72 -28.94
C GLY A 208 -5.42 -16.98 -30.01
N THR A 209 -4.19 -16.48 -29.79
CA THR A 209 -3.08 -16.73 -30.72
C THR A 209 -2.67 -18.20 -30.70
N LEU A 210 -2.53 -18.83 -29.55
CA LEU A 210 -2.21 -20.27 -29.42
C LEU A 210 -3.31 -21.15 -30.02
N ALA A 211 -4.58 -20.77 -29.88
CA ALA A 211 -5.70 -21.50 -30.47
C ALA A 211 -5.62 -21.54 -32.01
N THR A 212 -5.06 -20.52 -32.68
CA THR A 212 -4.87 -20.54 -34.15
C THR A 212 -3.93 -21.64 -34.63
N ILE A 213 -3.05 -22.12 -33.75
CA ILE A 213 -2.12 -23.20 -34.04
C ILE A 213 -2.51 -24.52 -33.34
N GLY A 214 -3.74 -24.59 -32.81
CA GLY A 214 -4.29 -25.80 -32.20
C GLY A 214 -3.82 -26.09 -30.76
N ILE A 215 -3.07 -25.17 -30.12
CA ILE A 215 -2.63 -25.31 -28.74
C ILE A 215 -3.69 -24.69 -27.83
N LYS A 216 -4.19 -25.48 -26.88
CA LYS A 216 -5.14 -25.04 -25.86
C LYS A 216 -4.42 -25.05 -24.48
N PRO A 217 -4.00 -23.90 -23.97
CA PRO A 217 -3.37 -23.85 -22.67
C PRO A 217 -4.35 -24.29 -21.57
N LYS A 218 -3.85 -25.05 -20.60
CA LYS A 218 -4.60 -25.39 -19.40
C LYS A 218 -4.49 -24.22 -18.45
N LEU A 219 -5.53 -23.40 -18.38
CA LEU A 219 -5.61 -22.27 -17.46
C LEU A 219 -6.27 -22.70 -16.15
N PRO A 220 -5.90 -22.10 -15.02
CA PRO A 220 -6.68 -22.20 -13.79
C PRO A 220 -8.11 -21.69 -14.03
N ASP A 221 -9.10 -22.34 -13.40
CA ASP A 221 -10.47 -21.87 -13.44
C ASP A 221 -10.58 -20.50 -12.76
N ALA A 222 -11.37 -19.58 -13.34
CA ALA A 222 -11.55 -18.24 -12.75
C ALA A 222 -12.28 -18.29 -11.41
N ASP A 223 -13.13 -19.32 -11.24
CA ASP A 223 -13.97 -19.54 -10.08
C ASP A 223 -13.51 -20.74 -9.23
N ALA A 224 -12.34 -21.31 -9.51
CA ALA A 224 -11.79 -22.28 -8.59
C ALA A 224 -11.54 -21.55 -7.27
N ASP A 225 -12.29 -21.93 -6.24
CA ASP A 225 -11.86 -21.75 -4.87
C ASP A 225 -10.44 -22.28 -4.82
N THR A 226 -9.49 -21.41 -5.05
CA THR A 226 -8.10 -21.75 -4.81
C THR A 226 -8.05 -21.99 -3.32
N ASP A 227 -7.92 -23.26 -2.91
CA ASP A 227 -7.28 -23.63 -1.66
C ASP A 227 -5.84 -23.05 -1.72
N ALA A 228 -5.76 -21.74 -1.85
CA ALA A 228 -4.53 -20.98 -1.79
C ALA A 228 -4.17 -20.91 -0.31
N GLU A 229 -3.52 -21.95 0.17
CA GLU A 229 -2.79 -21.90 1.42
C GLU A 229 -1.75 -20.77 1.28
N GLY A 230 -2.00 -19.63 1.96
CA GLY A 230 -0.98 -18.62 2.14
C GLY A 230 -1.31 -17.21 1.65
N GLY A 231 -2.43 -16.63 2.10
CA GLY A 231 -2.60 -15.19 2.19
C GLY A 231 -2.80 -14.79 3.66
N PRO A 232 -2.51 -13.55 4.07
CA PRO A 232 -2.87 -13.11 5.40
C PRO A 232 -4.38 -13.24 5.57
N LEU A 233 -4.80 -14.03 6.56
CA LEU A 233 -6.20 -14.22 6.94
C LEU A 233 -6.63 -12.91 7.58
N LEU A 234 -7.21 -12.02 6.79
CA LEU A 234 -7.78 -10.78 7.31
C LEU A 234 -9.13 -11.11 7.97
N PRO A 235 -9.37 -10.63 9.20
CA PRO A 235 -10.68 -10.82 9.83
C PRO A 235 -11.75 -10.10 9.00
N PRO A 236 -12.98 -10.65 8.93
CA PRO A 236 -14.07 -9.99 8.25
C PRO A 236 -14.32 -8.63 8.93
N VAL A 237 -14.24 -7.57 8.14
CA VAL A 237 -14.60 -6.22 8.59
C VAL A 237 -16.11 -6.11 8.49
N ASP A 238 -16.77 -5.79 9.61
CA ASP A 238 -18.21 -5.52 9.65
C ASP A 238 -18.51 -4.19 8.90
N GLY A 239 -18.53 -4.28 7.56
CA GLY A 239 -18.84 -3.18 6.67
C GLY A 239 -18.68 -3.62 5.22
N ALA A 240 -19.76 -3.52 4.45
CA ALA A 240 -19.87 -4.04 3.07
C ALA A 240 -18.81 -3.49 2.08
N GLU A 241 -18.00 -2.50 2.47
CA GLU A 241 -16.98 -1.89 1.59
C GLU A 241 -15.60 -2.58 1.67
N GLY A 242 -15.27 -3.21 2.79
CA GLY A 242 -13.98 -3.90 2.97
C GLY A 242 -13.91 -5.25 2.25
N THR A 243 -15.02 -5.98 2.16
CA THR A 243 -15.10 -7.26 1.43
C THR A 243 -14.88 -7.07 -0.07
N SER A 244 -15.39 -5.99 -0.64
CA SER A 244 -15.23 -5.66 -2.06
C SER A 244 -13.76 -5.50 -2.50
N LEU A 245 -12.89 -4.87 -1.70
CA LEU A 245 -11.49 -4.68 -2.08
C LEU A 245 -10.68 -5.99 -2.03
N ILE A 246 -11.00 -6.87 -1.08
CA ILE A 246 -10.38 -8.21 -0.99
C ILE A 246 -10.82 -9.07 -2.17
N ASP A 247 -12.10 -9.02 -2.52
CA ASP A 247 -12.64 -9.76 -3.67
C ASP A 247 -12.00 -9.26 -4.97
N ASP A 248 -11.88 -7.94 -5.15
CA ASP A 248 -11.19 -7.33 -6.29
C ASP A 248 -9.70 -7.76 -6.35
N ALA A 249 -9.02 -7.79 -5.21
CA ALA A 249 -7.63 -8.23 -5.13
C ALA A 249 -7.46 -9.73 -5.45
N ASN A 250 -8.38 -10.57 -4.99
CA ASN A 250 -8.40 -11.99 -5.33
C ASN A 250 -8.68 -12.21 -6.82
N ALA A 251 -9.59 -11.44 -7.41
CA ALA A 251 -9.84 -11.48 -8.85
C ALA A 251 -8.60 -11.12 -9.68
N VAL A 252 -7.83 -10.09 -9.23
CA VAL A 252 -6.53 -9.73 -9.85
C VAL A 252 -5.53 -10.87 -9.70
N ALA A 253 -5.42 -11.46 -8.51
CA ALA A 253 -4.51 -12.59 -8.28
C ALA A 253 -4.82 -13.75 -9.24
N ALA A 254 -6.09 -14.12 -9.37
CA ALA A 254 -6.54 -15.16 -10.30
C ALA A 254 -6.23 -14.79 -11.76
N ALA A 255 -6.47 -13.54 -12.17
CA ALA A 255 -6.17 -13.07 -13.53
C ALA A 255 -4.66 -13.13 -13.84
N LEU A 256 -3.79 -12.76 -12.86
CA LEU A 256 -2.34 -12.84 -13.00
C LEU A 256 -1.84 -14.29 -13.09
N GLU A 257 -2.38 -15.22 -12.31
CA GLU A 257 -2.02 -16.64 -12.43
C GLU A 257 -2.46 -17.23 -13.77
N ARG A 258 -3.62 -16.84 -14.30
CA ARG A 258 -4.05 -17.21 -15.66
C ARG A 258 -3.12 -16.65 -16.74
N LEU A 259 -2.68 -15.39 -16.59
CA LEU A 259 -1.71 -14.78 -17.50
C LEU A 259 -0.37 -15.52 -17.45
N LYS A 260 0.11 -15.85 -16.26
CA LYS A 260 1.35 -16.63 -16.06
C LYS A 260 1.24 -17.98 -16.77
N SER A 261 0.17 -18.74 -16.54
CA SER A 261 -0.06 -20.03 -17.18
C SER A 261 -0.16 -19.92 -18.70
N ALA A 262 -0.80 -18.86 -19.22
CA ALA A 262 -0.83 -18.61 -20.65
C ALA A 262 0.56 -18.32 -21.24
N LYS A 263 1.39 -17.54 -20.54
CA LYS A 263 2.78 -17.26 -20.94
C LYS A 263 3.66 -18.51 -20.90
N GLU A 264 3.52 -19.34 -19.86
CA GLU A 264 4.22 -20.62 -19.77
C GLU A 264 3.85 -21.54 -20.93
N ALA A 265 2.57 -21.62 -21.28
CA ALA A 265 2.11 -22.38 -22.44
C ALA A 265 2.65 -21.82 -23.77
N ALA A 266 2.73 -20.50 -23.91
CA ALA A 266 3.35 -19.87 -25.07
C ALA A 266 4.86 -20.16 -25.14
N ASN A 267 5.57 -20.11 -24.02
CA ASN A 267 7.00 -20.42 -23.94
C ASN A 267 7.28 -21.90 -24.21
N GLY A 268 6.36 -22.78 -23.81
CA GLY A 268 6.41 -24.20 -24.10
C GLY A 268 5.97 -24.59 -25.53
N ALA A 269 5.56 -23.65 -26.37
CA ALA A 269 5.17 -23.92 -27.75
C ALA A 269 6.35 -23.67 -28.70
N PRO A 270 6.50 -24.46 -29.81
CA PRO A 270 7.58 -24.28 -30.79
C PRO A 270 7.33 -23.10 -31.75
N ILE A 271 7.24 -21.90 -31.19
CA ILE A 271 6.83 -20.67 -31.90
C ILE A 271 7.99 -19.71 -32.17
N HIS A 272 9.19 -20.01 -31.67
CA HIS A 272 10.37 -19.16 -31.84
C HIS A 272 11.21 -19.59 -33.04
N MET A 273 11.93 -18.63 -33.63
CA MET A 273 12.80 -18.90 -34.76
C MET A 273 13.95 -19.88 -34.36
N PRO A 274 14.09 -21.01 -35.03
CA PRO A 274 15.12 -22.03 -34.68
C PRO A 274 16.52 -21.66 -35.15
N VAL A 275 16.67 -20.59 -35.90
CA VAL A 275 17.98 -20.05 -36.37
C VAL A 275 17.93 -18.52 -36.28
N SER A 276 19.07 -17.86 -36.51
CA SER A 276 19.10 -16.38 -36.55
C SER A 276 17.98 -15.82 -37.43
N SER A 277 17.37 -14.73 -36.99
CA SER A 277 16.26 -14.02 -37.69
C SER A 277 16.69 -13.55 -39.10
N THR A 278 17.96 -13.48 -39.39
CA THR A 278 18.51 -13.14 -40.72
C THR A 278 18.56 -14.33 -41.70
N ALA A 279 18.29 -15.55 -41.23
CA ALA A 279 18.26 -16.73 -42.09
C ALA A 279 17.05 -16.65 -43.06
N ARG A 280 17.33 -16.87 -44.36
CA ARG A 280 16.31 -16.82 -45.40
C ARG A 280 15.61 -18.18 -45.50
N VAL A 281 14.28 -18.15 -45.59
CA VAL A 281 13.50 -19.34 -45.95
C VAL A 281 13.87 -19.72 -47.40
N SER A 282 14.41 -20.88 -47.62
CA SER A 282 14.80 -21.44 -48.94
C SER A 282 13.72 -22.37 -49.51
N SER A 283 12.92 -23.01 -48.64
CA SER A 283 11.81 -23.83 -49.05
C SER A 283 10.68 -23.81 -48.02
N ILE A 284 9.45 -23.79 -48.49
CA ILE A 284 8.24 -23.78 -47.64
C ILE A 284 7.67 -25.19 -47.49
N PHE A 285 6.79 -25.33 -46.50
CA PHE A 285 5.98 -26.51 -46.25
C PHE A 285 4.99 -26.78 -47.38
N GLY A 286 4.74 -28.08 -47.71
CA GLY A 286 3.73 -28.48 -48.64
C GLY A 286 4.23 -29.05 -49.96
N ASN A 287 3.42 -29.17 -50.95
CA ASN A 287 3.76 -29.79 -52.24
C ASN A 287 4.72 -28.90 -53.04
N ARG A 288 5.88 -29.45 -53.41
CA ARG A 288 6.89 -28.79 -54.24
C ARG A 288 7.57 -29.76 -55.20
N LYS A 289 8.30 -29.28 -56.19
CA LYS A 289 9.20 -30.12 -56.97
C LYS A 289 10.35 -30.55 -56.12
N ASP A 290 10.56 -31.85 -56.03
CA ASP A 290 11.74 -32.45 -55.37
C ASP A 290 13.04 -32.07 -56.09
N PRO A 291 14.03 -31.51 -55.40
CA PRO A 291 15.25 -31.01 -56.04
C PRO A 291 16.13 -32.10 -56.63
N PHE A 292 15.95 -33.36 -56.27
CA PHE A 292 16.73 -34.48 -56.76
C PHE A 292 16.05 -35.21 -57.94
N THR A 293 14.77 -35.40 -57.87
CA THR A 293 14.02 -36.19 -58.86
C THR A 293 13.24 -35.35 -59.83
N GLY A 294 13.01 -34.07 -59.53
CA GLY A 294 12.17 -33.15 -60.30
C GLY A 294 10.66 -33.46 -60.23
N ARG A 295 10.27 -34.53 -59.50
CA ARG A 295 8.87 -34.94 -59.32
C ARG A 295 8.17 -34.12 -58.23
N LEU A 296 6.85 -34.07 -58.26
CA LEU A 296 6.08 -33.51 -57.17
C LEU A 296 6.27 -34.36 -55.92
N ALA A 297 6.65 -33.73 -54.80
CA ALA A 297 6.78 -34.35 -53.50
C ALA A 297 6.27 -33.42 -52.42
N PHE A 298 5.84 -34.00 -51.31
CA PHE A 298 5.43 -33.25 -50.10
C PHE A 298 6.65 -32.94 -49.23
N HIS A 299 6.83 -31.66 -48.85
CA HIS A 299 7.85 -31.18 -47.95
C HIS A 299 7.24 -30.99 -46.56
N PRO A 300 7.64 -31.80 -45.56
CA PRO A 300 6.97 -31.79 -44.24
C PRO A 300 7.47 -30.68 -43.30
N GLY A 301 8.30 -29.75 -43.77
CA GLY A 301 8.88 -28.68 -42.95
C GLY A 301 9.15 -27.40 -43.72
N ILE A 302 9.93 -26.54 -43.10
CA ILE A 302 10.49 -25.31 -43.67
C ILE A 302 12.03 -25.45 -43.69
N ASP A 303 12.67 -25.09 -44.80
CA ASP A 303 14.11 -25.06 -44.92
C ASP A 303 14.63 -23.62 -44.74
N PHE A 304 15.55 -23.42 -43.80
CA PHE A 304 16.25 -22.17 -43.59
C PHE A 304 17.67 -22.25 -44.11
N ALA A 305 17.96 -21.50 -45.16
CA ALA A 305 19.33 -21.38 -45.66
C ALA A 305 20.21 -20.69 -44.63
N ALA A 306 21.23 -21.40 -44.15
CA ALA A 306 22.17 -20.91 -43.16
C ALA A 306 23.55 -21.55 -43.40
N PRO A 307 24.66 -20.83 -43.15
CA PRO A 307 26.01 -21.37 -43.28
C PRO A 307 26.21 -22.62 -42.42
N TRP A 308 27.09 -23.52 -42.91
CA TRP A 308 27.53 -24.66 -42.11
C TRP A 308 28.02 -24.24 -40.73
N GLY A 309 27.61 -24.93 -39.66
CA GLY A 309 28.00 -24.61 -38.28
C GLY A 309 27.21 -23.51 -37.62
N THR A 310 26.23 -22.88 -38.30
CA THR A 310 25.31 -21.92 -37.67
C THR A 310 24.60 -22.60 -36.50
N THR A 311 24.47 -21.89 -35.37
CA THR A 311 23.81 -22.42 -34.18
C THR A 311 22.31 -22.59 -34.44
N VAL A 312 21.79 -23.79 -34.13
CA VAL A 312 20.37 -24.12 -34.10
C VAL A 312 19.87 -23.99 -32.69
N LEU A 313 18.72 -23.28 -32.51
CA LEU A 313 18.12 -22.96 -31.25
C LEU A 313 16.81 -23.75 -31.06
N SER A 314 16.48 -24.11 -29.85
CA SER A 314 15.16 -24.66 -29.55
C SER A 314 14.07 -23.64 -29.84
N ALA A 315 13.04 -24.02 -30.59
CA ALA A 315 11.91 -23.17 -30.94
C ALA A 315 10.90 -23.00 -29.79
N GLY A 316 10.99 -23.78 -28.73
CA GLY A 316 10.18 -23.71 -27.52
C GLY A 316 10.81 -24.50 -26.39
N ALA A 317 10.42 -24.26 -25.15
CA ALA A 317 10.84 -25.06 -24.01
C ALA A 317 10.29 -26.49 -24.10
N GLY A 318 11.07 -27.51 -23.73
CA GLY A 318 10.63 -28.89 -23.80
C GLY A 318 11.73 -29.88 -23.40
N THR A 319 11.48 -31.15 -23.64
CA THR A 319 12.43 -32.26 -23.40
C THR A 319 12.91 -32.81 -24.72
N VAL A 320 14.20 -32.99 -24.84
CA VAL A 320 14.81 -33.65 -26.01
C VAL A 320 14.45 -35.14 -26.01
N THR A 321 13.66 -35.56 -26.98
CA THR A 321 13.13 -36.93 -27.06
C THR A 321 13.88 -37.80 -28.04
N PHE A 322 14.67 -37.20 -28.93
CA PHE A 322 15.51 -37.95 -29.88
C PHE A 322 16.74 -37.12 -30.27
N VAL A 323 17.88 -37.80 -30.33
CA VAL A 323 19.15 -37.29 -30.89
C VAL A 323 19.83 -38.44 -31.67
N GLY A 324 19.92 -38.31 -33.00
CA GLY A 324 20.49 -39.39 -33.79
C GLY A 324 20.33 -39.17 -35.29
N GLN A 325 20.39 -40.27 -36.07
CA GLN A 325 20.18 -40.26 -37.52
C GLN A 325 18.80 -40.76 -37.88
N ILE A 326 18.09 -40.00 -38.71
CA ILE A 326 16.79 -40.35 -39.27
C ILE A 326 16.96 -40.44 -40.81
N ASN A 327 16.43 -41.51 -41.40
CA ASN A 327 16.48 -41.66 -42.85
C ASN A 327 15.86 -40.46 -43.60
N GLY A 328 16.60 -39.93 -44.56
CA GLY A 328 16.24 -38.71 -45.28
C GLY A 328 16.67 -37.41 -44.57
N TYR A 329 16.52 -37.32 -43.25
CA TYR A 329 16.85 -36.12 -42.44
C TYR A 329 18.33 -36.01 -42.05
N GLY A 330 19.10 -37.13 -42.16
CA GLY A 330 20.45 -37.17 -41.64
C GLY A 330 20.48 -37.06 -40.11
N ASN A 331 21.41 -36.29 -39.57
CA ASN A 331 21.47 -36.03 -38.14
C ASN A 331 20.26 -35.12 -37.76
N ALA A 332 19.53 -35.57 -36.76
CA ALA A 332 18.30 -34.89 -36.32
C ALA A 332 18.21 -34.83 -34.79
N VAL A 333 17.53 -33.80 -34.30
CA VAL A 333 17.09 -33.62 -32.91
C VAL A 333 15.57 -33.46 -32.91
N GLU A 334 14.90 -34.10 -31.96
CA GLU A 334 13.47 -33.87 -31.70
C GLU A 334 13.28 -33.39 -30.26
N ILE A 335 12.37 -32.42 -30.07
CA ILE A 335 12.00 -31.89 -28.79
C ILE A 335 10.50 -32.02 -28.64
N THR A 336 10.05 -32.68 -27.59
CA THR A 336 8.64 -32.75 -27.22
C THR A 336 8.34 -31.61 -26.25
N HIS A 337 7.34 -30.81 -26.60
CA HIS A 337 6.87 -29.65 -25.85
C HIS A 337 5.72 -30.02 -24.91
N ALA A 338 5.46 -29.18 -23.90
CA ALA A 338 4.42 -29.42 -22.89
C ALA A 338 3.02 -29.63 -23.48
N SER A 339 2.75 -29.09 -24.67
CA SER A 339 1.51 -29.27 -25.42
C SER A 339 1.39 -30.61 -26.17
N GLY A 340 2.41 -31.49 -26.09
CA GLY A 340 2.50 -32.73 -26.88
C GLY A 340 2.95 -32.48 -28.32
N VAL A 341 3.18 -31.25 -28.73
CA VAL A 341 3.72 -30.90 -30.04
C VAL A 341 5.22 -31.21 -30.07
N ILE A 342 5.71 -31.76 -31.18
CA ILE A 342 7.11 -32.08 -31.38
C ILE A 342 7.70 -31.11 -32.40
N SER A 343 8.88 -30.57 -32.10
CA SER A 343 9.71 -29.87 -33.08
C SER A 343 10.88 -30.77 -33.51
N ARG A 344 11.10 -30.88 -34.82
CA ARG A 344 12.20 -31.67 -35.41
C ARG A 344 13.15 -30.75 -36.17
N TYR A 345 14.44 -31.00 -35.98
CA TYR A 345 15.54 -30.26 -36.56
C TYR A 345 16.42 -31.23 -37.34
N GLY A 346 16.53 -31.09 -38.67
CA GLY A 346 17.21 -32.00 -39.56
C GLY A 346 18.46 -31.43 -40.24
N HIS A 347 19.21 -32.28 -40.95
CA HIS A 347 20.42 -32.01 -41.72
C HIS A 347 21.57 -31.44 -40.88
N LEU A 348 21.61 -31.75 -39.57
CA LEU A 348 22.56 -31.20 -38.61
C LEU A 348 23.98 -31.68 -38.84
N SER A 349 24.98 -30.85 -38.51
CA SER A 349 26.40 -31.20 -38.52
C SER A 349 26.85 -31.80 -37.18
N SER A 350 26.32 -31.30 -36.05
CA SER A 350 26.66 -31.77 -34.71
C SER A 350 25.54 -31.48 -33.74
N PHE A 351 25.49 -32.24 -32.66
CA PHE A 351 24.55 -32.09 -31.55
C PHE A 351 25.22 -31.33 -30.41
N LEU A 352 24.46 -30.50 -29.70
CA LEU A 352 24.87 -29.79 -28.48
C LEU A 352 24.13 -30.30 -27.25
N VAL A 353 23.11 -31.15 -27.45
CA VAL A 353 22.28 -31.77 -26.45
C VAL A 353 22.23 -33.28 -26.63
N LYS A 354 21.72 -33.98 -25.65
CA LYS A 354 21.47 -35.43 -25.66
C LYS A 354 20.01 -35.71 -25.31
N GLU A 355 19.57 -36.90 -25.64
CA GLU A 355 18.25 -37.40 -25.28
C GLU A 355 18.01 -37.35 -23.74
N GLY A 356 16.86 -36.86 -23.33
CA GLY A 356 16.46 -36.61 -21.92
C GLY A 356 16.82 -35.23 -21.39
N ASP A 357 17.61 -34.40 -22.09
CA ASP A 357 17.90 -33.04 -21.65
C ASP A 357 16.63 -32.17 -21.71
N THR A 358 16.42 -31.33 -20.67
CA THR A 358 15.41 -30.29 -20.69
C THR A 358 16.02 -29.02 -21.25
N VAL A 359 15.33 -28.36 -22.16
CA VAL A 359 15.80 -27.17 -22.86
C VAL A 359 14.77 -26.05 -22.72
N GLU A 360 15.27 -24.84 -22.54
CA GLU A 360 14.49 -23.61 -22.60
C GLU A 360 14.38 -23.12 -24.03
N THR A 361 13.40 -22.26 -24.31
CA THR A 361 13.29 -21.54 -25.58
C THR A 361 14.58 -20.80 -25.91
N GLY A 362 15.09 -20.96 -27.12
CA GLY A 362 16.35 -20.34 -27.55
C GLY A 362 17.63 -21.01 -27.06
N THR A 363 17.54 -22.13 -26.35
CA THR A 363 18.71 -22.92 -25.97
C THR A 363 19.42 -23.45 -27.21
N PRO A 364 20.77 -23.33 -27.37
CA PRO A 364 21.55 -23.96 -28.43
C PRO A 364 21.47 -25.49 -28.35
N ILE A 365 20.92 -26.12 -29.39
CA ILE A 365 20.69 -27.59 -29.41
C ILE A 365 21.54 -28.33 -30.42
N ALA A 366 21.94 -27.64 -31.50
CA ALA A 366 22.70 -28.27 -32.60
C ALA A 366 23.40 -27.21 -33.46
N ARG A 367 24.08 -27.70 -34.52
CA ARG A 367 24.64 -26.84 -35.57
C ARG A 367 24.13 -27.26 -36.92
N VAL A 368 23.88 -26.26 -37.79
CA VAL A 368 23.49 -26.46 -39.19
C VAL A 368 24.55 -27.29 -39.94
N GLY A 369 24.09 -28.21 -40.76
CA GLY A 369 24.90 -29.05 -41.62
C GLY A 369 24.28 -29.27 -42.99
N SER A 370 24.61 -30.42 -43.62
CA SER A 370 24.04 -30.89 -44.89
C SER A 370 24.06 -32.42 -44.89
N THR A 371 23.73 -33.05 -43.78
CA THR A 371 23.69 -34.50 -43.65
C THR A 371 22.40 -35.08 -44.20
N GLY A 372 22.37 -36.37 -44.59
CA GLY A 372 21.18 -37.01 -45.16
C GLY A 372 20.86 -36.51 -46.58
N ARG A 373 19.57 -36.38 -46.92
CA ARG A 373 19.09 -35.94 -48.24
C ARG A 373 19.06 -34.42 -48.34
N SER A 374 20.19 -33.77 -48.50
CA SER A 374 20.37 -32.32 -48.54
C SER A 374 21.18 -31.90 -49.77
N THR A 375 20.81 -30.76 -50.37
CA THR A 375 21.51 -30.18 -51.54
C THR A 375 22.59 -29.16 -51.16
N GLY A 376 22.70 -28.80 -49.89
CA GLY A 376 23.62 -27.81 -49.35
C GLY A 376 23.28 -27.41 -47.90
N PRO A 377 24.12 -26.60 -47.24
CA PRO A 377 23.91 -26.24 -45.83
C PRO A 377 22.59 -25.51 -45.60
N HIS A 378 21.71 -26.10 -44.79
CA HIS A 378 20.45 -25.51 -44.35
C HIS A 378 19.93 -26.24 -43.11
N LEU A 379 19.04 -25.60 -42.34
CA LEU A 379 18.23 -26.24 -41.31
C LEU A 379 16.90 -26.66 -41.93
N HIS A 380 16.55 -27.93 -41.83
CA HIS A 380 15.20 -28.42 -42.05
C HIS A 380 14.46 -28.43 -40.71
N PHE A 381 13.33 -27.71 -40.62
CA PHE A 381 12.54 -27.52 -39.40
C PHE A 381 11.10 -27.98 -39.60
N GLU A 382 10.65 -28.92 -38.76
CA GLU A 382 9.28 -29.39 -38.74
C GLU A 382 8.61 -29.10 -37.40
N VAL A 383 7.31 -28.92 -37.44
CA VAL A 383 6.41 -29.03 -36.29
C VAL A 383 5.45 -30.19 -36.53
N ARG A 384 5.27 -31.04 -35.52
CA ARG A 384 4.46 -32.25 -35.63
C ARG A 384 3.45 -32.32 -34.49
N THR A 385 2.22 -32.69 -34.82
CA THR A 385 1.14 -32.98 -33.88
C THR A 385 0.67 -34.40 -34.16
N ASP A 386 0.62 -35.25 -33.16
CA ASP A 386 0.24 -36.68 -33.30
C ASP A 386 0.95 -37.34 -34.48
N ASP A 387 2.29 -37.22 -34.52
CA ASP A 387 3.19 -37.70 -35.58
C ASP A 387 2.89 -37.18 -37.02
N THR A 388 1.97 -36.26 -37.17
CA THR A 388 1.65 -35.61 -38.44
C THR A 388 2.36 -34.26 -38.55
N ALA A 389 3.11 -34.06 -39.64
CA ALA A 389 3.75 -32.76 -39.90
C ALA A 389 2.67 -31.70 -40.22
N VAL A 390 2.76 -30.56 -39.55
CA VAL A 390 1.91 -29.38 -39.74
C VAL A 390 2.77 -28.21 -40.19
N ASP A 391 2.13 -27.21 -40.83
CA ASP A 391 2.85 -26.04 -41.35
C ASP A 391 3.52 -25.24 -40.29
N PRO A 392 4.89 -25.24 -40.17
CA PRO A 392 5.63 -24.52 -39.18
C PRO A 392 5.51 -23.00 -39.29
N ALA A 393 5.14 -22.48 -40.48
CA ALA A 393 4.98 -21.04 -40.67
C ALA A 393 3.87 -20.47 -39.77
N ARG A 394 2.81 -21.26 -39.54
CA ARG A 394 1.72 -20.84 -38.61
C ARG A 394 2.25 -20.64 -37.18
N TYR A 395 3.10 -21.56 -36.71
CA TYR A 395 3.70 -21.48 -35.39
C TYR A 395 4.65 -20.28 -35.27
N LEU A 396 5.55 -20.11 -36.24
CA LEU A 396 6.49 -18.99 -36.26
C LEU A 396 5.79 -17.62 -36.38
N ASN A 397 4.66 -17.56 -37.10
CA ASN A 397 3.85 -16.34 -37.19
C ASN A 397 3.13 -16.04 -35.86
N ALA A 398 2.59 -17.06 -35.19
CA ALA A 398 2.05 -16.91 -33.84
C ALA A 398 3.11 -16.36 -32.88
N GLY A 399 4.34 -16.88 -32.93
CA GLY A 399 5.46 -16.38 -32.16
C GLY A 399 5.78 -14.90 -32.41
N LYS A 400 5.76 -14.47 -33.68
CA LYS A 400 5.97 -13.04 -34.02
C LYS A 400 4.87 -12.13 -33.46
N ILE A 401 3.62 -12.60 -33.43
CA ILE A 401 2.49 -11.85 -32.84
C ILE A 401 2.70 -11.75 -31.31
N LEU A 402 3.00 -12.86 -30.64
CA LEU A 402 3.20 -12.90 -29.20
C LEU A 402 4.42 -12.09 -28.75
N GLN A 403 5.52 -12.11 -29.50
CA GLN A 403 6.70 -11.28 -29.20
C GLN A 403 6.37 -9.78 -29.23
N LYS A 404 5.53 -9.33 -30.16
CA LYS A 404 5.09 -7.93 -30.21
C LYS A 404 4.24 -7.55 -29.00
N LEU A 405 3.39 -8.46 -28.53
CA LEU A 405 2.54 -8.25 -27.35
C LEU A 405 3.32 -8.20 -26.04
N VAL A 406 4.44 -8.88 -25.97
CA VAL A 406 5.32 -8.88 -24.76
C VAL A 406 6.27 -7.68 -24.76
N ALA A 407 6.59 -7.12 -25.95
CA ALA A 407 7.48 -5.97 -26.09
C ALA A 407 6.76 -4.60 -25.98
N SER A 408 5.42 -4.60 -26.04
CA SER A 408 4.56 -3.42 -25.85
C SER A 408 4.08 -3.31 -24.42
#